data_800920b8974aa72dcb27cb188b031913
#
_entry.id   800920b8974aa72dcb27cb188b031913
#
_cell.length_a   1.000
_cell.length_b   1.000
_cell.length_c   1.000
_cell.angle_alpha   90.00
_cell.angle_beta   90.00
_cell.angle_gamma   90.00
#
_symmetry.space_group_name_H-M   'P 1'
#
loop_
_entity.id
_entity.type
_entity.pdbx_description
1 polymer ?
#
loop_
_entity_poly.entity_id
_entity_poly.type
_entity_poly.pdbx_seq_one_letter_code
_entity_poly.pdbx_strand_id
1 'polypeptide(L)'
;MHMLTLIIGDKQFSSWSMRASIILKEKKVPYQEIIAGLDWPIKFTDSGLIPINAKDDYDLPKEPASGCGCQLTQLLKIDNTQLLKGSIVEHLPRVPILIDDETNVVICDSLAISDYLEENFNEFPTLLSTDIVKRNDIRVFSNHIHADLLPLMSGMSYSNSFRGVDKQEIPEDALEQLEETLQLLKQTLERKKKKNWLGQFLFGDFSLADAMFSPIAQQIKGWNIEIQSKEVADYIDSLLNRETIKSYLNQANKPYELLKQAEKDSPAWIARHYRFWEEISMLHNSKKDVYHILDEIGVIFYTLAFEGNSKEEIVNTITKKFNIEKNVAIKDVDEFFSKLHPENNIENKLELAF
;
A
#
# COMPACT_ATOMS: atom_id res chain seq x y z
N MET A 1 20.91 -13.58 -16.69
CA MET A 1 20.51 -13.79 -15.30
C MET A 1 19.00 -13.65 -15.29
N HIS A 2 18.31 -14.71 -14.92
CA HIS A 2 16.84 -14.73 -14.87
C HIS A 2 16.37 -13.64 -13.88
N MET A 3 15.56 -12.72 -14.33
CA MET A 3 15.07 -11.60 -13.51
C MET A 3 13.57 -11.45 -13.69
N LEU A 4 12.85 -11.64 -12.61
CA LEU A 4 11.40 -11.49 -12.56
C LEU A 4 11.00 -10.01 -12.53
N THR A 5 9.77 -9.70 -12.94
CA THR A 5 9.16 -8.39 -12.76
C THR A 5 8.00 -8.49 -11.78
N LEU A 6 8.08 -7.80 -10.64
CA LEU A 6 7.00 -7.68 -9.67
C LEU A 6 6.31 -6.33 -9.80
N ILE A 7 5.04 -6.34 -10.17
CA ILE A 7 4.19 -5.15 -10.20
C ILE A 7 3.44 -5.07 -8.88
N ILE A 8 3.62 -3.99 -8.16
CA ILE A 8 2.98 -3.72 -6.87
C ILE A 8 2.15 -2.44 -6.94
N GLY A 9 1.17 -2.31 -6.06
CA GLY A 9 0.56 -1.03 -5.76
C GLY A 9 1.41 -0.20 -4.81
N ASP A 10 0.98 1.03 -4.58
CA ASP A 10 1.62 1.93 -3.62
C ASP A 10 1.86 1.24 -2.26
N LYS A 11 3.07 1.39 -1.74
CA LYS A 11 3.52 0.70 -0.51
C LYS A 11 2.75 1.09 0.74
N GLN A 12 2.09 2.24 0.75
CA GLN A 12 1.25 2.69 1.87
C GLN A 12 -0.19 2.14 1.78
N PHE A 13 -0.63 1.73 0.61
CA PHE A 13 -2.02 1.38 0.37
C PHE A 13 -2.23 -0.12 0.17
N SER A 14 -1.26 -0.84 -0.39
CA SER A 14 -1.43 -2.25 -0.72
C SER A 14 -0.72 -3.18 0.25
N SER A 15 -1.46 -3.70 1.22
CA SER A 15 -1.01 -4.77 2.13
C SER A 15 -0.66 -6.07 1.38
N TRP A 16 -1.38 -6.37 0.31
CA TRP A 16 -1.12 -7.52 -0.56
C TRP A 16 0.22 -7.42 -1.28
N SER A 17 0.55 -6.22 -1.78
CA SER A 17 1.85 -5.94 -2.41
C SER A 17 3.01 -6.07 -1.42
N MET A 18 2.81 -5.67 -0.16
CA MET A 18 3.80 -5.89 0.89
C MET A 18 4.15 -7.36 1.04
N ARG A 19 3.14 -8.26 1.08
CA ARG A 19 3.34 -9.71 1.20
C ARG A 19 4.27 -10.24 0.09
N ALA A 20 3.94 -9.95 -1.17
CA ALA A 20 4.74 -10.41 -2.31
C ALA A 20 6.17 -9.83 -2.32
N SER A 21 6.32 -8.53 -2.03
CA SER A 21 7.65 -7.91 -1.93
C SER A 21 8.52 -8.55 -0.84
N ILE A 22 7.93 -8.87 0.32
CA ILE A 22 8.66 -9.54 1.41
C ILE A 22 9.02 -10.98 1.02
N ILE A 23 8.11 -11.73 0.41
CA ILE A 23 8.36 -13.10 -0.08
C ILE A 23 9.57 -13.13 -1.03
N LEU A 24 9.58 -12.29 -2.07
CA LEU A 24 10.68 -12.23 -3.04
C LEU A 24 12.01 -11.84 -2.39
N LYS A 25 12.00 -10.84 -1.51
CA LYS A 25 13.20 -10.40 -0.79
C LYS A 25 13.76 -11.48 0.12
N GLU A 26 12.93 -12.18 0.86
CA GLU A 26 13.36 -13.25 1.77
C GLU A 26 13.85 -14.49 1.00
N LYS A 27 13.22 -14.81 -0.13
CA LYS A 27 13.74 -15.85 -1.04
C LYS A 27 15.01 -15.42 -1.77
N LYS A 28 15.35 -14.13 -1.80
CA LYS A 28 16.52 -13.57 -2.50
C LYS A 28 16.52 -13.84 -4.01
N VAL A 29 15.35 -14.07 -4.59
CA VAL A 29 15.22 -14.20 -6.05
C VAL A 29 15.42 -12.82 -6.68
N PRO A 30 16.25 -12.69 -7.74
CA PRO A 30 16.43 -11.42 -8.44
C PRO A 30 15.12 -10.97 -9.12
N TYR A 31 14.70 -9.72 -8.87
CA TYR A 31 13.53 -9.14 -9.49
C TYR A 31 13.64 -7.63 -9.64
N GLN A 32 12.90 -7.09 -10.59
CA GLN A 32 12.61 -5.68 -10.73
C GLN A 32 11.25 -5.37 -10.12
N GLU A 33 11.15 -4.33 -9.30
CA GLU A 33 9.88 -3.87 -8.72
C GLU A 33 9.36 -2.67 -9.51
N ILE A 34 8.11 -2.73 -9.94
CA ILE A 34 7.39 -1.63 -10.59
C ILE A 34 6.21 -1.26 -9.71
N ILE A 35 6.11 0.03 -9.36
CA ILE A 35 4.98 0.55 -8.59
C ILE A 35 3.94 1.05 -9.59
N ALA A 36 2.77 0.43 -9.61
CA ALA A 36 1.63 0.87 -10.40
C ALA A 36 0.69 1.72 -9.53
N GLY A 37 0.12 2.76 -10.12
CA GLY A 37 -0.98 3.50 -9.49
C GLY A 37 -2.15 2.57 -9.19
N LEU A 38 -2.81 2.76 -8.05
CA LEU A 38 -4.04 2.03 -7.73
C LEU A 38 -5.23 2.83 -8.25
N ASP A 39 -6.09 2.18 -9.02
CA ASP A 39 -7.28 2.82 -9.55
C ASP A 39 -8.31 3.11 -8.46
N TRP A 40 -8.86 4.30 -8.55
CA TRP A 40 -10.08 4.69 -7.85
C TRP A 40 -11.24 4.66 -8.86
N PRO A 41 -12.48 4.41 -8.45
CA PRO A 41 -13.60 4.44 -9.37
C PRO A 41 -13.82 5.85 -9.91
N ILE A 42 -13.27 6.10 -11.09
CA ILE A 42 -13.40 7.36 -11.82
C ILE A 42 -13.98 7.04 -13.19
N LYS A 43 -14.98 7.81 -13.58
CA LYS A 43 -15.60 7.70 -14.89
C LYS A 43 -15.05 8.80 -15.81
N PHE A 44 -14.59 8.39 -17.00
CA PHE A 44 -14.29 9.31 -18.06
C PHE A 44 -15.59 9.73 -18.75
N THR A 45 -15.84 11.02 -18.82
CA THR A 45 -16.96 11.62 -19.56
C THR A 45 -16.42 12.62 -20.58
N ASP A 46 -17.26 12.99 -21.55
CA ASP A 46 -16.90 14.02 -22.56
C ASP A 46 -16.56 15.38 -21.94
N SER A 47 -16.96 15.61 -20.68
CA SER A 47 -16.65 16.81 -19.89
C SER A 47 -15.44 16.66 -18.97
N GLY A 48 -14.74 15.51 -18.99
CA GLY A 48 -13.58 15.21 -18.15
C GLY A 48 -13.78 14.06 -17.20
N LEU A 49 -12.89 13.98 -16.19
CA LEU A 49 -12.89 12.93 -15.17
C LEU A 49 -13.90 13.30 -14.06
N ILE A 50 -14.85 12.42 -13.81
CA ILE A 50 -15.82 12.59 -12.74
C ILE A 50 -15.67 11.45 -11.73
N PRO A 51 -15.52 11.72 -10.41
CA PRO A 51 -15.61 10.69 -9.39
C PRO A 51 -16.96 9.99 -9.49
N ILE A 52 -16.95 8.66 -9.44
CA ILE A 52 -18.20 7.89 -9.39
C ILE A 52 -18.73 8.02 -7.96
N ASN A 53 -19.77 8.83 -7.78
CA ASN A 53 -20.54 8.83 -6.56
C ASN A 53 -21.28 7.49 -6.47
N ALA A 54 -21.00 6.69 -5.46
CA ALA A 54 -21.62 5.40 -5.21
C ALA A 54 -23.16 5.46 -5.04
N LYS A 55 -23.73 6.66 -5.02
CA LYS A 55 -25.19 6.88 -4.91
C LYS A 55 -25.93 7.02 -6.23
N ASP A 56 -25.27 7.39 -7.31
CA ASP A 56 -25.95 7.87 -8.52
C ASP A 56 -25.69 7.06 -9.80
N ASP A 57 -24.71 6.12 -9.83
CA ASP A 57 -24.41 5.36 -11.05
C ASP A 57 -24.49 3.84 -10.80
N TYR A 58 -25.46 3.24 -11.45
CA TYR A 58 -25.77 1.82 -11.45
C TYR A 58 -24.70 1.02 -12.20
N ASP A 59 -24.46 -0.21 -11.74
CA ASP A 59 -23.64 -1.27 -12.34
C ASP A 59 -22.18 -1.37 -11.88
N LEU A 60 -21.73 -0.57 -10.93
CA LEU A 60 -20.57 -0.98 -10.17
C LEU A 60 -20.97 -1.95 -9.05
N PRO A 61 -20.16 -2.97 -8.72
CA PRO A 61 -20.40 -3.77 -7.54
C PRO A 61 -20.62 -2.81 -6.36
N LYS A 62 -21.73 -2.96 -5.65
CA LYS A 62 -22.21 -2.06 -4.57
C LYS A 62 -21.22 -1.94 -3.39
N GLU A 63 -20.15 -2.69 -3.45
CA GLU A 63 -18.97 -2.60 -2.57
C GLU A 63 -17.74 -2.79 -3.44
N PRO A 64 -16.65 -2.02 -3.21
CA PRO A 64 -15.38 -2.43 -3.73
C PRO A 64 -15.19 -3.86 -3.18
N ALA A 65 -15.09 -4.84 -4.06
CA ALA A 65 -14.87 -6.20 -3.66
C ALA A 65 -13.72 -6.20 -2.66
N SER A 66 -14.09 -6.38 -1.38
CA SER A 66 -13.16 -6.49 -0.27
C SER A 66 -11.99 -5.50 -0.21
N GLY A 67 -12.19 -4.38 0.41
CA GLY A 67 -11.23 -3.71 1.31
C GLY A 67 -9.91 -3.18 0.77
N CYS A 68 -9.45 -3.51 -0.38
CA CYS A 68 -8.36 -2.82 -1.04
C CYS A 68 -8.72 -2.57 -2.51
N GLY A 69 -8.75 -1.31 -2.91
CA GLY A 69 -8.94 -0.89 -4.31
C GLY A 69 -7.71 -1.22 -5.16
N CYS A 70 -7.34 -2.51 -5.21
CA CYS A 70 -6.16 -2.98 -5.93
C CYS A 70 -6.48 -3.32 -7.40
N GLN A 71 -7.47 -2.68 -8.01
CA GLN A 71 -7.72 -2.83 -9.45
C GLN A 71 -6.76 -1.95 -10.25
N LEU A 72 -6.19 -2.50 -11.31
CA LEU A 72 -5.31 -1.82 -12.24
C LEU A 72 -6.07 -1.60 -13.55
N THR A 73 -6.50 -0.37 -13.86
CA THR A 73 -7.02 -0.03 -15.19
C THR A 73 -5.89 0.35 -16.16
N GLN A 74 -4.69 0.62 -15.69
CA GLN A 74 -3.57 1.13 -16.48
C GLN A 74 -2.36 0.18 -16.63
N LEU A 75 -2.52 -1.12 -16.49
CA LEU A 75 -1.46 -2.08 -16.86
C LEU A 75 -0.97 -1.90 -18.33
N LEU A 76 -1.75 -1.22 -19.15
CA LEU A 76 -1.49 -1.00 -20.57
C LEU A 76 -0.29 -0.07 -20.89
N LYS A 77 0.32 0.57 -19.88
CA LYS A 77 1.49 1.45 -20.07
C LYS A 77 2.83 0.82 -19.68
N ILE A 78 2.82 -0.41 -19.19
CA ILE A 78 4.04 -1.15 -18.84
C ILE A 78 4.52 -1.90 -20.06
N ASP A 79 5.78 -1.77 -20.44
CA ASP A 79 6.33 -2.33 -21.69
C ASP A 79 6.14 -3.85 -21.87
N ASN A 80 5.96 -4.59 -20.78
CA ASN A 80 5.73 -6.05 -20.79
C ASN A 80 4.25 -6.47 -20.77
N THR A 81 3.32 -5.56 -21.05
CA THR A 81 1.87 -5.87 -21.02
C THR A 81 1.41 -6.86 -22.07
N GLN A 82 2.23 -7.16 -23.08
CA GLN A 82 1.87 -8.16 -24.07
C GLN A 82 1.67 -9.56 -23.46
N LEU A 83 2.42 -9.88 -22.40
CA LEU A 83 2.26 -11.15 -21.66
C LEU A 83 0.98 -11.22 -20.84
N LEU A 84 0.44 -10.07 -20.43
CA LEU A 84 -0.83 -9.99 -19.71
C LEU A 84 -2.01 -10.33 -20.62
N LYS A 85 -1.93 -9.95 -21.92
CA LYS A 85 -2.97 -10.24 -22.91
C LYS A 85 -3.07 -11.74 -23.14
N GLY A 86 -4.27 -12.28 -22.96
CA GLY A 86 -4.53 -13.70 -23.12
C GLY A 86 -4.22 -14.54 -21.88
N SER A 87 -3.64 -13.97 -20.82
CA SER A 87 -3.54 -14.64 -19.52
C SER A 87 -4.83 -14.46 -18.71
N ILE A 88 -5.05 -15.33 -17.72
CA ILE A 88 -6.19 -15.17 -16.81
C ILE A 88 -6.12 -13.85 -16.00
N VAL A 89 -4.92 -13.30 -15.83
CA VAL A 89 -4.68 -12.04 -15.09
C VAL A 89 -5.25 -10.84 -15.86
N GLU A 90 -5.43 -10.92 -17.18
CA GLU A 90 -6.13 -9.89 -17.96
C GLU A 90 -7.55 -9.64 -17.43
N HIS A 91 -8.19 -10.70 -16.91
CA HIS A 91 -9.55 -10.63 -16.34
C HIS A 91 -9.56 -10.40 -14.82
N LEU A 92 -8.40 -10.46 -14.17
CA LEU A 92 -8.21 -10.30 -12.73
C LEU A 92 -7.06 -9.33 -12.44
N PRO A 93 -7.11 -8.08 -12.95
CA PRO A 93 -5.98 -7.16 -12.87
C PRO A 93 -5.82 -6.58 -11.45
N ARG A 94 -5.26 -7.37 -10.54
CA ARG A 94 -5.04 -6.99 -9.13
C ARG A 94 -3.58 -7.15 -8.75
N VAL A 95 -3.03 -6.16 -8.08
CA VAL A 95 -1.69 -6.26 -7.49
C VAL A 95 -1.71 -7.11 -6.23
N PRO A 96 -0.61 -7.86 -5.96
CA PRO A 96 0.63 -7.96 -6.73
C PRO A 96 0.50 -8.81 -7.99
N ILE A 97 1.30 -8.51 -9.03
CA ILE A 97 1.45 -9.34 -10.22
C ILE A 97 2.93 -9.66 -10.40
N LEU A 98 3.25 -10.93 -10.59
CA LEU A 98 4.58 -11.40 -10.96
C LEU A 98 4.58 -11.80 -12.43
N ILE A 99 5.59 -11.34 -13.16
CA ILE A 99 5.84 -11.70 -14.54
C ILE A 99 7.19 -12.42 -14.61
N ASP A 100 7.19 -13.55 -15.23
CA ASP A 100 8.38 -14.32 -15.58
C ASP A 100 8.50 -14.40 -17.11
N ASP A 101 9.40 -13.60 -17.66
CA ASP A 101 9.60 -13.46 -19.11
C ASP A 101 10.22 -14.72 -19.74
N GLU A 102 10.97 -15.52 -18.97
CA GLU A 102 11.61 -16.73 -19.50
C GLU A 102 10.60 -17.85 -19.72
N THR A 103 9.61 -17.95 -18.85
CA THR A 103 8.56 -18.98 -18.92
C THR A 103 7.25 -18.47 -19.53
N ASN A 104 7.13 -17.17 -19.79
CA ASN A 104 5.91 -16.47 -20.20
C ASN A 104 4.76 -16.63 -19.17
N VAL A 105 5.09 -16.78 -17.90
CA VAL A 105 4.12 -16.94 -16.82
C VAL A 105 3.78 -15.59 -16.23
N VAL A 106 2.49 -15.34 -16.03
CA VAL A 106 1.95 -14.17 -15.33
C VAL A 106 1.06 -14.66 -14.20
N ILE A 107 1.35 -14.19 -13.00
CA ILE A 107 0.68 -14.64 -11.77
C ILE A 107 0.21 -13.43 -10.99
N CYS A 108 -1.05 -13.42 -10.58
CA CYS A 108 -1.56 -12.51 -9.55
C CYS A 108 -1.83 -13.29 -8.28
N ASP A 109 -1.93 -12.55 -7.15
CA ASP A 109 -2.10 -13.07 -5.81
C ASP A 109 -0.81 -13.47 -5.10
N SER A 110 -0.70 -13.07 -3.82
CA SER A 110 0.53 -13.26 -3.03
C SER A 110 0.82 -14.71 -2.67
N LEU A 111 -0.21 -15.56 -2.47
CA LEU A 111 -0.01 -16.99 -2.22
C LEU A 111 0.37 -17.73 -3.50
N ALA A 112 -0.32 -17.45 -4.61
CA ALA A 112 0.02 -18.04 -5.90
C ALA A 112 1.44 -17.67 -6.33
N ILE A 113 1.88 -16.42 -6.11
CA ILE A 113 3.27 -16.01 -6.30
C ILE A 113 4.22 -16.81 -5.42
N SER A 114 3.88 -17.02 -4.13
CA SER A 114 4.71 -17.82 -3.23
C SER A 114 4.84 -19.25 -3.71
N ASP A 115 3.75 -19.89 -4.10
CA ASP A 115 3.76 -21.27 -4.59
C ASP A 115 4.62 -21.41 -5.86
N TYR A 116 4.45 -20.51 -6.83
CA TYR A 116 5.28 -20.45 -8.02
C TYR A 116 6.78 -20.36 -7.71
N LEU A 117 7.14 -19.47 -6.77
CA LEU A 117 8.53 -19.30 -6.37
C LEU A 117 9.08 -20.51 -5.61
N GLU A 118 8.28 -21.21 -4.81
CA GLU A 118 8.68 -22.42 -4.12
C GLU A 118 8.86 -23.60 -5.09
N GLU A 119 8.08 -23.66 -6.15
CA GLU A 119 8.14 -24.74 -7.15
C GLU A 119 9.25 -24.57 -8.18
N ASN A 120 9.53 -23.34 -8.60
CA ASN A 120 10.38 -23.07 -9.76
C ASN A 120 11.75 -22.45 -9.41
N PHE A 121 11.97 -22.00 -8.17
CA PHE A 121 13.19 -21.36 -7.69
C PHE A 121 13.77 -22.07 -6.48
N ASN A 122 14.02 -23.38 -6.62
CA ASN A 122 14.48 -24.28 -5.55
C ASN A 122 15.94 -24.03 -5.13
N GLU A 123 16.73 -23.37 -5.95
CA GLU A 123 18.12 -22.97 -5.65
C GLU A 123 18.20 -21.82 -4.65
N PHE A 124 17.07 -21.11 -4.42
CA PHE A 124 16.97 -20.02 -3.47
C PHE A 124 16.36 -20.48 -2.12
N PRO A 125 16.53 -19.69 -1.04
CA PRO A 125 15.98 -20.04 0.26
C PRO A 125 14.48 -20.33 0.21
N THR A 126 14.04 -21.44 0.81
CA THR A 126 12.61 -21.74 0.97
C THR A 126 12.02 -20.97 2.14
N LEU A 127 10.78 -20.50 1.99
CA LEU A 127 9.96 -19.96 3.08
C LEU A 127 9.04 -21.01 3.70
N LEU A 128 9.10 -22.23 3.20
CA LEU A 128 8.46 -23.39 3.77
C LEU A 128 9.49 -24.25 4.52
N SER A 129 9.04 -25.14 5.38
CA SER A 129 9.92 -26.07 6.09
C SER A 129 10.13 -27.38 5.33
N THR A 130 11.27 -28.04 5.53
CA THR A 130 11.48 -29.44 5.11
C THR A 130 10.72 -30.42 6.01
N ASP A 131 10.46 -30.07 7.27
CA ASP A 131 9.56 -30.82 8.17
C ASP A 131 8.13 -30.70 7.66
N ILE A 132 7.51 -31.84 7.34
CA ILE A 132 6.17 -31.89 6.74
C ILE A 132 5.08 -31.33 7.67
N VAL A 133 5.21 -31.54 8.98
CA VAL A 133 4.24 -31.01 9.96
C VAL A 133 4.34 -29.49 10.03
N LYS A 134 5.55 -28.99 10.20
CA LYS A 134 5.81 -27.55 10.22
C LYS A 134 5.39 -26.88 8.91
N ARG A 135 5.72 -27.47 7.76
CA ARG A 135 5.33 -26.99 6.43
C ARG A 135 3.82 -26.84 6.30
N ASN A 136 3.09 -27.87 6.77
CA ASN A 136 1.64 -27.84 6.73
C ASN A 136 1.06 -26.77 7.65
N ASP A 137 1.59 -26.63 8.87
CA ASP A 137 1.18 -25.58 9.81
C ASP A 137 1.42 -24.16 9.23
N ILE A 138 2.57 -23.94 8.57
CA ILE A 138 2.89 -22.70 7.85
C ILE A 138 1.83 -22.40 6.77
N ARG A 139 1.49 -23.39 5.93
CA ARG A 139 0.49 -23.23 4.88
C ARG A 139 -0.91 -22.94 5.44
N VAL A 140 -1.34 -23.67 6.44
CA VAL A 140 -2.66 -23.47 7.08
C VAL A 140 -2.76 -22.06 7.65
N PHE A 141 -1.73 -21.61 8.39
CA PHE A 141 -1.69 -20.26 8.93
C PHE A 141 -1.70 -19.20 7.82
N SER A 142 -0.87 -19.38 6.78
CA SER A 142 -0.79 -18.45 5.66
C SER A 142 -2.12 -18.31 4.91
N ASN A 143 -2.82 -19.44 4.67
CA ASN A 143 -4.13 -19.43 4.04
C ASN A 143 -5.19 -18.71 4.89
N HIS A 144 -5.21 -18.96 6.20
CA HIS A 144 -6.12 -18.27 7.11
C HIS A 144 -5.90 -16.74 7.08
N ILE A 145 -4.63 -16.30 7.19
CA ILE A 145 -4.29 -14.88 7.09
C ILE A 145 -4.64 -14.29 5.73
N HIS A 146 -4.63 -15.08 4.68
CA HIS A 146 -4.97 -14.64 3.33
C HIS A 146 -6.48 -14.49 3.11
N ALA A 147 -7.26 -15.48 3.53
CA ALA A 147 -8.65 -15.62 3.13
C ALA A 147 -9.65 -15.07 4.15
N ASP A 148 -9.34 -15.19 5.45
CA ASP A 148 -10.37 -15.11 6.48
C ASP A 148 -10.36 -13.78 7.27
N LEU A 149 -9.37 -12.89 7.06
CA LEU A 149 -9.22 -11.66 7.85
C LEU A 149 -9.80 -10.39 7.19
N LEU A 150 -10.88 -10.54 6.44
CA LEU A 150 -11.47 -9.42 5.70
C LEU A 150 -12.05 -8.31 6.61
N PRO A 151 -12.87 -8.61 7.65
CA PRO A 151 -13.35 -7.60 8.58
C PRO A 151 -12.23 -6.80 9.23
N LEU A 152 -11.21 -7.47 9.73
CA LEU A 152 -10.05 -6.84 10.34
C LEU A 152 -9.31 -5.91 9.36
N MET A 153 -9.06 -6.38 8.14
CA MET A 153 -8.33 -5.62 7.13
C MET A 153 -9.13 -4.42 6.62
N SER A 154 -10.47 -4.52 6.58
CA SER A 154 -11.36 -3.43 6.17
C SER A 154 -11.56 -2.43 7.30
N GLY A 155 -11.81 -2.90 8.53
CA GLY A 155 -12.08 -2.06 9.70
C GLY A 155 -10.83 -1.34 10.23
N MET A 156 -9.66 -1.94 10.07
CA MET A 156 -8.36 -1.37 10.45
C MET A 156 -7.52 -1.10 9.21
N SER A 157 -7.89 -0.09 8.42
CA SER A 157 -7.21 0.21 7.15
C SER A 157 -5.68 0.19 7.27
N TYR A 158 -5.03 -0.55 6.37
CA TYR A 158 -3.57 -0.63 6.29
C TYR A 158 -2.93 0.75 6.07
N SER A 159 -3.50 1.56 5.18
CA SER A 159 -2.99 2.91 4.91
C SER A 159 -3.04 3.83 6.12
N ASN A 160 -4.07 3.70 6.97
CA ASN A 160 -4.20 4.50 8.18
C ASN A 160 -3.17 4.12 9.24
N SER A 161 -2.59 2.93 9.19
CA SER A 161 -1.51 2.52 10.09
C SER A 161 -0.23 3.35 9.94
N PHE A 162 -0.05 4.02 8.81
CA PHE A 162 1.09 4.92 8.55
C PHE A 162 0.80 6.38 8.92
N ARG A 163 -0.44 6.80 8.84
CA ARG A 163 -0.80 8.23 8.83
C ARG A 163 -0.98 8.85 10.21
N GLY A 164 -1.11 8.04 11.27
CA GLY A 164 -1.43 8.54 12.61
C GLY A 164 -2.73 9.38 12.60
N VAL A 165 -3.65 9.09 11.69
CA VAL A 165 -4.92 9.80 11.55
C VAL A 165 -5.78 9.47 12.76
N ASP A 166 -6.62 10.44 13.17
CA ASP A 166 -7.57 10.24 14.24
C ASP A 166 -8.28 8.90 14.06
N LYS A 167 -8.18 8.08 15.09
CA LYS A 167 -8.71 6.72 15.06
C LYS A 167 -10.19 6.80 14.77
N GLN A 168 -10.60 6.33 13.61
CA GLN A 168 -11.99 5.96 13.40
C GLN A 168 -12.30 4.86 14.41
N GLU A 169 -13.51 4.81 14.89
CA GLU A 169 -13.97 3.71 15.73
C GLU A 169 -13.81 2.41 14.93
N ILE A 170 -13.08 1.45 15.49
CA ILE A 170 -12.88 0.16 14.84
C ILE A 170 -14.20 -0.61 14.93
N PRO A 171 -14.75 -1.10 13.82
CA PRO A 171 -15.99 -1.90 13.84
C PRO A 171 -15.89 -3.11 14.77
N GLU A 172 -17.01 -3.50 15.37
CA GLU A 172 -17.05 -4.59 16.36
C GLU A 172 -16.58 -5.93 15.78
N ASP A 173 -17.00 -6.25 14.55
CA ASP A 173 -16.56 -7.46 13.83
C ASP A 173 -15.05 -7.47 13.54
N ALA A 174 -14.45 -6.31 13.31
CA ALA A 174 -13.00 -6.17 13.15
C ALA A 174 -12.25 -6.35 14.47
N LEU A 175 -12.81 -5.85 15.59
CA LEU A 175 -12.25 -6.07 16.93
C LEU A 175 -12.33 -7.54 17.33
N GLU A 176 -13.44 -8.19 17.09
CA GLU A 176 -13.66 -9.62 17.36
C GLU A 176 -12.62 -10.46 16.60
N GLN A 177 -12.46 -10.20 15.30
CA GLN A 177 -11.48 -10.90 14.48
C GLN A 177 -10.03 -10.57 14.89
N LEU A 178 -9.75 -9.36 15.37
CA LEU A 178 -8.44 -9.01 15.92
C LEU A 178 -8.14 -9.85 17.17
N GLU A 179 -9.08 -10.00 18.09
CA GLU A 179 -8.93 -10.83 19.28
C GLU A 179 -8.66 -12.29 18.93
N GLU A 180 -9.43 -12.85 18.00
CA GLU A 180 -9.22 -14.21 17.48
C GLU A 180 -7.82 -14.37 16.87
N THR A 181 -7.37 -13.37 16.09
CA THR A 181 -6.04 -13.37 15.49
C THR A 181 -4.94 -13.34 16.55
N LEU A 182 -5.05 -12.49 17.57
CA LEU A 182 -4.09 -12.42 18.67
C LEU A 182 -4.05 -13.73 19.48
N GLN A 183 -5.19 -14.36 19.67
CA GLN A 183 -5.29 -15.66 20.32
C GLN A 183 -4.65 -16.78 19.48
N LEU A 184 -4.86 -16.78 18.16
CA LEU A 184 -4.22 -17.70 17.22
C LEU A 184 -2.69 -17.55 17.24
N LEU A 185 -2.17 -16.33 17.26
CA LEU A 185 -0.74 -16.09 17.40
C LEU A 185 -0.18 -16.68 18.69
N LYS A 186 -0.86 -16.46 19.82
CA LYS A 186 -0.46 -17.01 21.11
C LYS A 186 -0.41 -18.53 21.08
N GLN A 187 -1.46 -19.17 20.57
CA GLN A 187 -1.51 -20.63 20.44
C GLN A 187 -0.42 -21.17 19.51
N THR A 188 -0.12 -20.48 18.43
CA THR A 188 0.94 -20.85 17.49
C THR A 188 2.32 -20.77 18.15
N LEU A 189 2.59 -19.72 18.92
CA LEU A 189 3.83 -19.56 19.69
C LEU A 189 3.96 -20.64 20.81
N GLU A 190 2.88 -20.97 21.50
CA GLU A 190 2.84 -22.11 22.45
C GLU A 190 3.12 -23.44 21.76
N ARG A 191 2.53 -23.68 20.57
CA ARG A 191 2.79 -24.87 19.75
C ARG A 191 4.26 -24.94 19.33
N LYS A 192 4.86 -23.83 18.90
CA LYS A 192 6.28 -23.70 18.59
C LYS A 192 7.14 -24.19 19.76
N LYS A 193 6.85 -23.74 20.99
CA LYS A 193 7.56 -24.16 22.21
C LYS A 193 7.41 -25.67 22.44
N LYS A 194 6.18 -26.19 22.36
CA LYS A 194 5.90 -27.63 22.55
C LYS A 194 6.60 -28.50 21.52
N LYS A 195 6.78 -27.99 20.28
CA LYS A 195 7.48 -28.68 19.19
C LYS A 195 9.00 -28.45 19.19
N ASN A 196 9.49 -27.63 20.09
CA ASN A 196 10.90 -27.22 20.17
C ASN A 196 11.45 -26.65 18.83
N TRP A 197 10.61 -25.89 18.13
CA TRP A 197 11.04 -25.15 16.93
C TRP A 197 11.79 -23.89 17.36
N LEU A 198 13.11 -23.91 17.20
CA LEU A 198 13.98 -22.80 17.63
C LEU A 198 13.89 -21.60 16.70
N GLY A 199 14.11 -20.41 17.24
CA GLY A 199 14.11 -19.13 16.51
C GLY A 199 13.07 -18.15 17.04
N GLN A 200 13.05 -16.95 16.48
CA GLN A 200 12.23 -15.84 17.01
C GLN A 200 10.89 -15.65 16.28
N PHE A 201 10.66 -16.35 15.17
CA PHE A 201 9.45 -16.23 14.36
C PHE A 201 8.41 -17.32 14.69
N LEU A 202 7.22 -17.27 14.06
CA LEU A 202 6.09 -18.13 14.42
C LEU A 202 6.42 -19.62 14.39
N PHE A 203 7.20 -20.05 13.42
CA PHE A 203 7.58 -21.45 13.23
C PHE A 203 9.10 -21.68 13.42
N GLY A 204 9.77 -20.79 14.15
CA GLY A 204 11.21 -20.83 14.38
C GLY A 204 11.93 -19.85 13.47
N ASP A 205 12.39 -20.29 12.30
CA ASP A 205 12.93 -19.43 11.27
C ASP A 205 11.84 -18.61 10.58
N PHE A 206 12.22 -17.53 9.92
CA PHE A 206 11.29 -16.73 9.13
C PHE A 206 10.67 -17.58 8.02
N SER A 207 9.37 -17.51 7.86
CA SER A 207 8.59 -18.36 6.98
C SER A 207 7.54 -17.56 6.18
N LEU A 208 6.85 -18.24 5.28
CA LEU A 208 5.71 -17.68 4.55
C LEU A 208 4.64 -17.13 5.49
N ALA A 209 4.39 -17.80 6.63
CA ALA A 209 3.43 -17.32 7.63
C ALA A 209 3.77 -15.93 8.16
N ASP A 210 5.05 -15.66 8.41
CA ASP A 210 5.53 -14.36 8.89
C ASP A 210 5.42 -13.29 7.79
N ALA A 211 5.75 -13.63 6.55
CA ALA A 211 5.57 -12.74 5.41
C ALA A 211 4.10 -12.35 5.21
N MET A 212 3.20 -13.33 5.27
CA MET A 212 1.76 -13.11 5.11
C MET A 212 1.16 -12.28 6.25
N PHE A 213 1.67 -12.43 7.47
CA PHE A 213 1.19 -11.70 8.65
C PHE A 213 1.77 -10.27 8.75
N SER A 214 2.87 -9.97 8.08
CA SER A 214 3.59 -8.69 8.23
C SER A 214 2.74 -7.42 8.05
N PRO A 215 1.76 -7.34 7.11
CA PRO A 215 0.90 -6.15 7.00
C PRO A 215 -0.03 -5.98 8.22
N ILE A 216 -0.52 -7.09 8.78
CA ILE A 216 -1.40 -7.07 9.96
C ILE A 216 -0.61 -6.64 11.19
N ALA A 217 0.64 -7.11 11.33
CA ALA A 217 1.54 -6.63 12.37
C ALA A 217 1.74 -5.10 12.30
N GLN A 218 1.88 -4.55 11.08
CA GLN A 218 1.95 -3.11 10.86
C GLN A 218 0.63 -2.41 11.24
N GLN A 219 -0.52 -2.98 10.88
CA GLN A 219 -1.83 -2.44 11.28
C GLN A 219 -1.97 -2.41 12.81
N ILE A 220 -1.69 -3.51 13.51
CA ILE A 220 -1.74 -3.59 14.97
C ILE A 220 -0.87 -2.49 15.61
N LYS A 221 0.37 -2.32 15.13
CA LYS A 221 1.30 -1.32 15.65
C LYS A 221 0.87 0.11 15.32
N GLY A 222 0.50 0.35 14.06
CA GLY A 222 0.12 1.69 13.57
C GLY A 222 -1.20 2.20 14.17
N TRP A 223 -2.11 1.29 14.51
CA TRP A 223 -3.36 1.61 15.21
C TRP A 223 -3.19 1.66 16.73
N ASN A 224 -1.97 1.45 17.26
CA ASN A 224 -1.63 1.44 18.69
C ASN A 224 -2.52 0.47 19.49
N ILE A 225 -2.73 -0.73 18.95
CA ILE A 225 -3.48 -1.77 19.65
C ILE A 225 -2.66 -2.28 20.83
N GLU A 226 -3.29 -2.32 22.01
CA GLU A 226 -2.67 -2.88 23.20
C GLU A 226 -2.68 -4.42 23.14
N ILE A 227 -1.50 -5.02 23.25
CA ILE A 227 -1.34 -6.48 23.21
C ILE A 227 -1.08 -6.98 24.62
N GLN A 228 -2.03 -7.74 25.16
CA GLN A 228 -1.94 -8.26 26.53
C GLN A 228 -0.84 -9.34 26.70
N SER A 229 -0.62 -10.14 25.67
CA SER A 229 0.41 -11.18 25.69
C SER A 229 1.77 -10.62 25.34
N LYS A 230 2.69 -10.60 26.32
CA LYS A 230 4.08 -10.18 26.09
C LYS A 230 4.75 -10.96 24.97
N GLU A 231 4.50 -12.26 24.88
CA GLU A 231 5.10 -13.11 23.86
C GLU A 231 4.63 -12.76 22.44
N VAL A 232 3.35 -12.43 22.29
CA VAL A 232 2.79 -11.94 21.00
C VAL A 232 3.36 -10.56 20.68
N ALA A 233 3.47 -9.67 21.65
CA ALA A 233 4.08 -8.36 21.47
C ALA A 233 5.55 -8.47 21.03
N ASP A 234 6.34 -9.30 21.71
CA ASP A 234 7.76 -9.54 21.39
C ASP A 234 7.90 -10.14 19.97
N TYR A 235 6.99 -11.02 19.54
CA TYR A 235 6.96 -11.55 18.18
C TYR A 235 6.67 -10.45 17.15
N ILE A 236 5.65 -9.66 17.35
CA ILE A 236 5.28 -8.56 16.43
C ILE A 236 6.43 -7.56 16.30
N ASP A 237 7.06 -7.20 17.40
CA ASP A 237 8.22 -6.29 17.38
C ASP A 237 9.41 -6.92 16.65
N SER A 238 9.68 -8.22 16.84
CA SER A 238 10.71 -8.95 16.11
C SER A 238 10.44 -9.00 14.61
N LEU A 239 9.18 -9.22 14.25
CA LEU A 239 8.72 -9.27 12.86
C LEU A 239 8.92 -7.92 12.15
N LEU A 240 8.43 -6.84 12.76
CA LEU A 240 8.55 -5.49 12.18
C LEU A 240 9.99 -4.97 12.14
N ASN A 241 10.88 -5.47 13.02
CA ASN A 241 12.31 -5.17 13.01
C ASN A 241 13.11 -6.05 12.05
N ARG A 242 12.52 -7.05 11.39
CA ARG A 242 13.18 -7.81 10.33
C ARG A 242 13.63 -6.86 9.21
N GLU A 243 14.88 -6.95 8.79
CA GLU A 243 15.49 -5.97 7.87
C GLU A 243 14.68 -5.77 6.57
N THR A 244 14.18 -6.84 5.98
CA THR A 244 13.37 -6.80 4.76
C THR A 244 12.04 -6.06 4.98
N ILE A 245 11.39 -6.31 6.10
CA ILE A 245 10.12 -5.67 6.48
C ILE A 245 10.37 -4.21 6.86
N LYS A 246 11.36 -3.96 7.72
CA LYS A 246 11.74 -2.61 8.13
C LYS A 246 12.11 -1.72 6.96
N SER A 247 12.89 -2.26 6.01
CA SER A 247 13.25 -1.54 4.78
C SER A 247 12.02 -1.21 3.93
N TYR A 248 11.07 -2.14 3.80
CA TYR A 248 9.82 -1.89 3.08
C TYR A 248 8.99 -0.78 3.77
N LEU A 249 8.81 -0.88 5.08
CA LEU A 249 8.05 0.09 5.88
C LEU A 249 8.70 1.48 5.87
N ASN A 250 10.04 1.55 5.91
CA ASN A 250 10.76 2.83 5.79
C ASN A 250 10.51 3.49 4.43
N GLN A 251 10.49 2.72 3.34
CA GLN A 251 10.13 3.23 2.02
C GLN A 251 8.67 3.72 1.97
N ALA A 252 7.75 2.96 2.59
CA ALA A 252 6.35 3.36 2.71
C ALA A 252 6.17 4.63 3.57
N ASN A 253 6.97 4.81 4.61
CA ASN A 253 6.91 5.96 5.52
C ASN A 253 7.67 7.20 5.03
N LYS A 254 8.58 7.06 4.08
CA LYS A 254 9.46 8.16 3.64
C LYS A 254 8.71 9.46 3.35
N PRO A 255 7.57 9.47 2.66
CA PRO A 255 6.79 10.68 2.46
C PRO A 255 6.34 11.36 3.77
N TYR A 256 6.00 10.56 4.81
CA TYR A 256 5.55 11.11 6.09
C TYR A 256 6.68 11.62 6.97
N GLU A 257 7.87 11.03 6.90
CA GLU A 257 9.04 11.52 7.64
C GLU A 257 9.50 12.88 7.12
N LEU A 258 9.48 13.05 5.80
CA LEU A 258 9.72 14.36 5.17
C LEU A 258 8.70 15.40 5.64
N LEU A 259 7.43 15.01 5.79
CA LEU A 259 6.36 15.86 6.30
C LEU A 259 6.50 16.24 7.78
N LYS A 260 7.03 15.35 8.60
CA LYS A 260 7.27 15.62 10.03
C LYS A 260 8.41 16.62 10.24
N GLN A 261 9.38 16.64 9.33
CA GLN A 261 10.53 17.54 9.35
C GLN A 261 10.22 18.89 8.73
N ALA A 262 9.15 18.98 7.93
CA ALA A 262 8.73 20.24 7.36
C ALA A 262 8.26 21.21 8.45
N GLU A 263 8.75 22.46 8.41
CA GLU A 263 8.30 23.53 9.28
C GLU A 263 6.78 23.68 9.23
N LYS A 264 6.18 24.22 10.29
CA LYS A 264 4.74 24.35 10.45
C LYS A 264 4.06 25.08 9.28
N ASP A 265 4.81 25.94 8.61
CA ASP A 265 4.37 26.77 7.47
C ASP A 265 4.75 26.17 6.11
N SER A 266 5.36 24.98 6.07
CA SER A 266 5.67 24.31 4.82
C SER A 266 4.41 23.77 4.16
N PRO A 267 4.25 23.90 2.82
CA PRO A 267 3.12 23.34 2.09
C PRO A 267 3.11 21.80 2.07
N ALA A 268 4.13 21.16 2.62
CA ALA A 268 4.23 19.69 2.74
C ALA A 268 3.05 19.04 3.51
N TRP A 269 2.25 19.81 4.26
CA TRP A 269 1.00 19.34 4.86
C TRP A 269 0.04 18.71 3.83
N ILE A 270 0.16 19.13 2.56
CA ILE A 270 -0.72 18.65 1.48
C ILE A 270 -0.67 17.11 1.35
N ALA A 271 0.50 16.50 1.50
CA ALA A 271 0.64 15.06 1.41
C ALA A 271 0.02 14.30 2.60
N ARG A 272 -0.33 14.98 3.71
CA ARG A 272 -1.09 14.39 4.83
C ARG A 272 -2.58 14.34 4.56
N HIS A 273 -3.07 15.25 3.73
CA HIS A 273 -4.50 15.44 3.51
C HIS A 273 -4.95 14.95 2.15
N TYR A 274 -4.04 14.92 1.18
CA TYR A 274 -4.37 14.56 -0.19
C TYR A 274 -3.53 13.39 -0.67
N ARG A 275 -4.17 12.50 -1.42
CA ARG A 275 -3.52 11.51 -2.26
C ARG A 275 -3.42 12.07 -3.67
N PHE A 276 -2.25 11.97 -4.26
CA PHE A 276 -2.02 12.36 -5.65
C PHE A 276 -2.09 11.15 -6.57
N TRP A 277 -2.83 11.31 -7.65
CA TRP A 277 -3.00 10.36 -8.73
C TRP A 277 -2.31 10.92 -9.96
N GLU A 278 -1.07 10.55 -10.17
CA GLU A 278 -0.20 11.15 -11.18
C GLU A 278 -0.77 10.97 -12.58
N GLU A 279 -1.31 9.78 -12.89
CA GLU A 279 -1.81 9.42 -14.22
C GLU A 279 -2.99 10.29 -14.68
N ILE A 280 -3.72 10.85 -13.75
CA ILE A 280 -4.90 11.68 -14.01
C ILE A 280 -4.78 13.08 -13.42
N SER A 281 -3.59 13.40 -12.88
CA SER A 281 -3.30 14.70 -12.26
C SER A 281 -4.34 15.14 -11.24
N MET A 282 -4.76 14.24 -10.35
CA MET A 282 -5.83 14.47 -9.39
C MET A 282 -5.35 14.32 -7.94
N LEU A 283 -5.80 15.23 -7.09
CA LEU A 283 -5.68 15.14 -5.63
C LEU A 283 -7.01 14.70 -5.02
N HIS A 284 -6.95 13.77 -4.09
CA HIS A 284 -8.10 13.30 -3.33
C HIS A 284 -7.88 13.46 -1.83
N ASN A 285 -8.77 14.18 -1.17
CA ASN A 285 -8.86 14.24 0.28
C ASN A 285 -9.88 13.21 0.77
N SER A 286 -9.42 12.06 1.21
CA SER A 286 -10.29 10.96 1.63
C SER A 286 -11.12 11.25 2.90
N LYS A 287 -10.71 12.22 3.74
CA LYS A 287 -11.48 12.63 4.93
C LYS A 287 -12.70 13.46 4.56
N LYS A 288 -12.58 14.30 3.54
CA LYS A 288 -13.64 15.23 3.11
C LYS A 288 -14.35 14.75 1.85
N ASP A 289 -13.85 13.68 1.23
CA ASP A 289 -14.30 13.18 -0.07
C ASP A 289 -14.31 14.27 -1.15
N VAL A 290 -13.24 15.07 -1.19
CA VAL A 290 -13.06 16.17 -2.13
C VAL A 290 -11.93 15.84 -3.09
N TYR A 291 -12.16 16.13 -4.38
CA TYR A 291 -11.24 15.89 -5.47
C TYR A 291 -10.85 17.19 -6.16
N HIS A 292 -9.58 17.34 -6.49
CA HIS A 292 -9.06 18.48 -7.25
C HIS A 292 -8.29 17.95 -8.45
N ILE A 293 -8.70 18.33 -9.65
CA ILE A 293 -7.94 18.06 -10.88
C ILE A 293 -6.88 19.14 -11.01
N LEU A 294 -5.63 18.73 -11.20
CA LEU A 294 -4.50 19.62 -11.36
C LEU A 294 -4.15 19.76 -12.84
N ASP A 295 -3.82 20.97 -13.24
CA ASP A 295 -3.09 21.22 -14.47
C ASP A 295 -1.59 20.92 -14.30
N GLU A 296 -0.79 21.11 -15.36
CA GLU A 296 0.65 20.85 -15.33
C GLU A 296 1.39 21.67 -14.24
N ILE A 297 0.93 22.87 -13.96
CA ILE A 297 1.53 23.77 -12.97
C ILE A 297 1.15 23.32 -11.58
N GLY A 298 -0.11 22.96 -11.35
CA GLY A 298 -0.59 22.41 -10.10
C GLY A 298 0.12 21.10 -9.72
N VAL A 299 0.39 20.25 -10.69
CA VAL A 299 1.20 19.03 -10.48
C VAL A 299 2.61 19.38 -10.00
N ILE A 300 3.24 20.39 -10.60
CA ILE A 300 4.58 20.82 -10.18
C ILE A 300 4.55 21.38 -8.74
N PHE A 301 3.56 22.21 -8.41
CA PHE A 301 3.42 22.74 -7.05
C PHE A 301 3.25 21.63 -6.03
N TYR A 302 2.39 20.65 -6.33
CA TYR A 302 2.17 19.50 -5.47
C TYR A 302 3.46 18.68 -5.30
N THR A 303 4.13 18.35 -6.40
CA THR A 303 5.34 17.51 -6.39
C THR A 303 6.45 18.16 -5.56
N LEU A 304 6.71 19.45 -5.76
CA LEU A 304 7.71 20.18 -4.99
C LEU A 304 7.36 20.24 -3.49
N ALA A 305 6.08 20.45 -3.16
CA ALA A 305 5.62 20.43 -1.78
C ALA A 305 5.76 19.02 -1.16
N PHE A 306 5.44 17.98 -1.92
CA PHE A 306 5.58 16.60 -1.50
C PHE A 306 7.04 16.21 -1.26
N GLU A 307 7.97 16.76 -2.02
CA GLU A 307 9.42 16.61 -1.83
C GLU A 307 9.96 17.38 -0.62
N GLY A 308 9.11 18.15 0.07
CA GLY A 308 9.46 18.88 1.28
C GLY A 308 10.00 20.28 1.05
N ASN A 309 9.88 20.82 -0.18
CA ASN A 309 10.30 22.19 -0.47
C ASN A 309 9.40 23.20 0.28
N SER A 310 10.02 24.27 0.77
CA SER A 310 9.32 25.43 1.32
C SER A 310 8.58 26.21 0.23
N LYS A 311 7.61 27.04 0.61
CA LYS A 311 6.93 27.93 -0.35
C LYS A 311 7.93 28.82 -1.12
N GLU A 312 8.96 29.30 -0.46
CA GLU A 312 9.99 30.14 -1.09
C GLU A 312 10.79 29.36 -2.14
N GLU A 313 11.16 28.13 -1.87
CA GLU A 313 11.85 27.24 -2.82
C GLU A 313 10.96 26.91 -4.02
N ILE A 314 9.67 26.65 -3.79
CA ILE A 314 8.69 26.45 -4.85
C ILE A 314 8.59 27.70 -5.73
N VAL A 315 8.39 28.86 -5.14
CA VAL A 315 8.34 30.16 -5.86
C VAL A 315 9.60 30.37 -6.69
N ASN A 316 10.78 30.14 -6.12
CA ASN A 316 12.05 30.31 -6.81
C ASN A 316 12.19 29.34 -7.99
N THR A 317 11.76 28.09 -7.81
CA THR A 317 11.78 27.06 -8.86
C THR A 317 10.85 27.43 -10.01
N ILE A 318 9.62 27.86 -9.71
CA ILE A 318 8.63 28.26 -10.71
C ILE A 318 9.07 29.50 -11.46
N THR A 319 9.53 30.52 -10.74
CA THR A 319 10.07 31.78 -11.33
C THR A 319 11.15 31.45 -12.37
N LYS A 320 12.08 30.56 -12.02
CA LYS A 320 13.18 30.17 -12.91
C LYS A 320 12.72 29.30 -14.08
N LYS A 321 11.83 28.31 -13.80
CA LYS A 321 11.38 27.34 -14.80
C LYS A 321 10.53 27.96 -15.89
N PHE A 322 9.64 28.91 -15.52
CA PHE A 322 8.69 29.52 -16.42
C PHE A 322 9.06 30.95 -16.82
N ASN A 323 10.18 31.49 -16.31
CA ASN A 323 10.65 32.84 -16.57
C ASN A 323 9.58 33.92 -16.31
N ILE A 324 8.86 33.81 -15.19
CA ILE A 324 7.82 34.73 -14.75
C ILE A 324 8.32 35.61 -13.61
N GLU A 325 7.65 36.74 -13.38
CA GLU A 325 7.99 37.63 -12.26
C GLU A 325 7.73 36.94 -10.91
N LYS A 326 8.63 37.17 -9.94
CA LYS A 326 8.53 36.55 -8.61
C LYS A 326 7.18 36.81 -7.91
N ASN A 327 6.63 38.00 -8.07
CA ASN A 327 5.35 38.38 -7.48
C ASN A 327 4.17 37.55 -8.06
N VAL A 328 4.23 37.24 -9.36
CA VAL A 328 3.23 36.36 -10.00
C VAL A 328 3.34 34.94 -9.43
N ALA A 329 4.56 34.39 -9.38
CA ALA A 329 4.80 33.06 -8.80
C ALA A 329 4.34 32.97 -7.34
N ILE A 330 4.57 34.02 -6.52
CA ILE A 330 4.09 34.04 -5.12
C ILE A 330 2.56 33.96 -5.08
N LYS A 331 1.89 34.77 -5.89
CA LYS A 331 0.43 34.79 -5.93
C LYS A 331 -0.15 33.41 -6.33
N ASP A 332 0.39 32.82 -7.38
CA ASP A 332 -0.09 31.53 -7.89
C ASP A 332 0.13 30.40 -6.87
N VAL A 333 1.32 30.35 -6.24
CA VAL A 333 1.63 29.37 -5.20
C VAL A 333 0.72 29.56 -3.97
N ASP A 334 0.51 30.80 -3.52
CA ASP A 334 -0.37 31.07 -2.38
C ASP A 334 -1.83 30.74 -2.69
N GLU A 335 -2.30 31.05 -3.89
CA GLU A 335 -3.66 30.73 -4.32
C GLU A 335 -3.89 29.23 -4.40
N PHE A 336 -2.96 28.46 -4.97
CA PHE A 336 -3.02 27.02 -5.05
C PHE A 336 -3.13 26.36 -3.67
N PHE A 337 -2.20 26.68 -2.76
CA PHE A 337 -2.22 26.08 -1.43
C PHE A 337 -3.37 26.57 -0.55
N SER A 338 -3.83 27.81 -0.75
CA SER A 338 -5.02 28.31 -0.05
C SER A 338 -6.28 27.55 -0.44
N LYS A 339 -6.47 27.24 -1.73
CA LYS A 339 -7.62 26.45 -2.19
C LYS A 339 -7.62 25.04 -1.62
N LEU A 340 -6.46 24.43 -1.47
CA LEU A 340 -6.31 23.08 -0.96
C LEU A 340 -6.32 23.01 0.57
N HIS A 341 -6.23 24.16 1.28
CA HIS A 341 -6.15 24.12 2.74
C HIS A 341 -7.37 23.45 3.38
N PRO A 342 -7.20 22.53 4.33
CA PRO A 342 -8.29 21.73 4.89
C PRO A 342 -9.43 22.53 5.49
N GLU A 343 -9.18 23.76 5.95
CA GLU A 343 -10.19 24.65 6.53
C GLU A 343 -11.07 25.34 5.50
N ASN A 344 -10.62 25.44 4.24
CA ASN A 344 -11.30 26.21 3.20
C ASN A 344 -12.23 25.38 2.29
N ASN A 345 -12.17 24.07 2.32
CA ASN A 345 -12.89 23.19 1.39
C ASN A 345 -14.19 22.64 2.02
N ILE A 346 -15.24 23.44 2.11
CA ILE A 346 -16.48 23.02 2.81
C ILE A 346 -17.63 22.64 1.86
N GLU A 347 -17.67 23.08 0.60
CA GLU A 347 -18.92 22.99 -0.19
C GLU A 347 -18.86 22.31 -1.57
N ASN A 348 -17.70 22.06 -2.18
CA ASN A 348 -17.67 21.45 -3.53
C ASN A 348 -16.88 20.13 -3.57
N LYS A 349 -17.53 19.07 -4.08
CA LYS A 349 -16.93 17.74 -4.21
C LYS A 349 -15.94 17.61 -5.36
N LEU A 350 -16.00 18.49 -6.33
CA LEU A 350 -15.07 18.54 -7.47
C LEU A 350 -14.76 19.98 -7.80
N GLU A 351 -13.49 20.37 -7.71
CA GLU A 351 -13.01 21.68 -8.14
C GLU A 351 -11.84 21.52 -9.12
N LEU A 352 -11.85 22.37 -10.16
CA LEU A 352 -10.67 22.57 -11.02
C LEU A 352 -9.71 23.50 -10.27
N ALA A 353 -8.60 22.97 -9.84
CA ALA A 353 -7.51 23.75 -9.26
C ALA A 353 -6.51 24.13 -10.36
N PHE A 354 -6.94 25.08 -11.23
CA PHE A 354 -6.21 25.60 -12.40
C PHE A 354 -6.11 24.71 -13.62
#